data_ce4c9c66382004b089030c773a989317
#
_entry.id   ce4c9c66382004b089030c773a989317
#
_cell.length_a   1.000
_cell.length_b   1.000
_cell.length_c   1.000
_cell.angle_alpha   90.00
_cell.angle_beta   90.00
_cell.angle_gamma   90.00
#
_symmetry.space_group_name_H-M   'P 1'
#
loop_
_entity.id
_entity.type
_entity.pdbx_description
1 polymer ?
#
loop_
_entity_poly.entity_id
_entity_poly.type
_entity_poly.pdbx_seq_one_letter_code
_entity_poly.pdbx_strand_id
1 'polypeptide(L)'
;PGKVRMVFDAXXAEVNGVSLNKCLLAGPDQLSSLPIVLQRFREHRIVVVGDIREMFFQVRMKPEDQRSQMFFWSGDNTNTAPDIYAPTVMTFGAACSPSSAQYVKNTNADRFTELYPQAVKCIKELHYVDDMLASVDTEEEAIKLCDEVKYIHAQGGFEITNWLSNSERVLSHLHEGVEPLSPPKEATPVHDRGTTCSTTKVLGMWWDTKEDVFTYRRSIKHDEELLSGRKHPTKRDVLRTLMAVYDPLGLIGHYLMYLKIVLQEIWRAKIDWDDELTHELHKKWQAWIQLLPQLQQVSVPRCYHNTRHKETTTVQLHVFCDASECGMAAVAYFRFVSGDSIKCALIGSKTRVAPLTFVSIPRLELQAAVIGARFAASILQSHQITADEQFLWTDSRNVISWLTSDHRRYNQFVAVRVAEILEVTKKAKWNWISTRINIADDGTKWTTTPKLDPESRWFRGPDFLWTPANQWPKREPDGGDTQEELRQNLLHHVICYHATEQFLKFESFSRWW
;
A
#
# COMPACT_ATOMS: atom_id res chain seq x y z
N PRO A 1 -23.87 0.48 23.61
CA PRO A 1 -22.73 -0.24 24.19
C PRO A 1 -21.88 -0.80 23.06
N GLY A 2 -20.57 -0.58 23.15
CA GLY A 2 -19.64 -1.04 22.13
C GLY A 2 -19.56 -2.56 22.09
N LYS A 3 -19.22 -3.09 20.92
CA LYS A 3 -19.00 -4.54 20.77
C LYS A 3 -17.73 -4.95 21.51
N VAL A 4 -17.85 -5.92 22.41
CA VAL A 4 -16.72 -6.47 23.13
C VAL A 4 -16.13 -7.63 22.33
N ARG A 5 -14.82 -7.60 22.14
CA ARG A 5 -14.11 -8.67 21.45
C ARG A 5 -13.14 -9.34 22.43
N MET A 6 -13.31 -10.63 22.61
CA MET A 6 -12.43 -11.41 23.50
C MET A 6 -11.15 -11.75 22.73
N VAL A 7 -10.01 -11.32 23.27
CA VAL A 7 -8.69 -11.61 22.70
C VAL A 7 -7.85 -12.32 23.74
N PHE A 8 -7.24 -13.43 23.38
CA PHE A 8 -6.43 -14.24 24.30
C PHE A 8 -4.98 -13.78 24.24
N ASP A 9 -4.33 -13.65 25.43
CA ASP A 9 -2.92 -13.24 25.51
C ASP A 9 -2.04 -14.48 25.33
N ALA A 10 -1.81 -14.85 24.17
CA ALA A 10 -0.97 -16.01 23.83
C ALA A 10 0.51 -15.64 23.57
N UNK A 11 0.76 -14.47 23.72
CA UNK A 11 2.04 -14.00 23.41
C UNK A 11 2.85 -13.54 24.57
N UNK A 12 2.19 -12.88 25.40
CA UNK A 12 2.83 -12.30 26.50
C UNK A 12 2.79 -13.14 27.71
N ALA A 13 1.74 -13.83 27.85
CA ALA A 13 1.60 -14.68 29.06
C ALA A 13 2.56 -15.86 28.98
N GLU A 14 3.55 -15.89 29.84
CA GLU A 14 4.58 -16.92 29.80
C GLU A 14 4.59 -17.74 31.11
N VAL A 15 4.80 -19.03 30.95
CA VAL A 15 5.06 -19.95 32.06
C VAL A 15 6.43 -20.57 31.83
N ASN A 16 7.35 -20.36 32.78
CA ASN A 16 8.74 -20.83 32.67
C ASN A 16 9.42 -20.33 31.38
N GLY A 17 9.12 -19.09 30.97
CA GLY A 17 9.71 -18.47 29.77
C GLY A 17 9.14 -18.95 28.45
N VAL A 18 8.04 -19.70 28.49
CA VAL A 18 7.39 -20.24 27.28
C VAL A 18 5.95 -19.74 27.22
N SER A 19 5.60 -19.11 26.09
CA SER A 19 4.21 -18.72 25.81
C SER A 19 3.59 -19.69 24.81
N LEU A 20 2.27 -19.67 24.72
CA LEU A 20 1.56 -20.50 23.75
C LEU A 20 2.05 -20.24 22.33
N ASN A 21 2.19 -18.96 21.96
CA ASN A 21 2.60 -18.61 20.60
C ASN A 21 4.03 -19.04 20.26
N LYS A 22 4.90 -19.23 21.26
CA LYS A 22 6.23 -19.83 21.02
C LYS A 22 6.14 -21.31 20.65
N CYS A 23 5.06 -21.98 21.05
CA CYS A 23 4.84 -23.40 20.77
C CYS A 23 4.03 -23.64 19.49
N LEU A 24 3.31 -22.62 19.00
CA LEU A 24 2.46 -22.75 17.83
C LEU A 24 3.22 -22.37 16.56
N LEU A 25 3.05 -23.17 15.52
CA LEU A 25 3.48 -22.77 14.18
C LEU A 25 2.48 -21.77 13.61
N ALA A 26 2.96 -20.65 13.12
CA ALA A 26 2.08 -19.64 12.51
C ALA A 26 1.42 -20.15 11.25
N GLY A 27 2.06 -21.11 10.58
CA GLY A 27 1.58 -21.65 9.31
C GLY A 27 2.09 -20.83 8.12
N PRO A 28 1.85 -21.31 6.91
CA PRO A 28 2.26 -20.58 5.72
C PRO A 28 1.47 -19.28 5.56
N ASP A 29 2.10 -18.27 4.99
CA ASP A 29 1.44 -17.00 4.70
C ASP A 29 0.54 -17.19 3.48
N GLN A 30 -0.75 -17.31 3.72
CA GLN A 30 -1.76 -17.47 2.67
C GLN A 30 -2.54 -16.17 2.42
N LEU A 31 -2.15 -15.08 3.09
CA LEU A 31 -2.82 -13.80 2.90
C LEU A 31 -2.44 -13.19 1.56
N SER A 32 -3.43 -12.65 0.86
CA SER A 32 -3.18 -11.77 -0.26
C SER A 32 -2.49 -10.51 0.26
N SER A 33 -1.55 -9.98 -0.52
CA SER A 33 -0.85 -8.76 -0.15
C SER A 33 -1.84 -7.59 -0.10
N LEU A 34 -1.76 -6.79 0.97
CA LEU A 34 -2.63 -5.62 1.13
C LEU A 34 -2.55 -4.65 -0.06
N PRO A 35 -1.35 -4.27 -0.55
CA PRO A 35 -1.30 -3.40 -1.72
C PRO A 35 -1.96 -4.02 -2.96
N ILE A 36 -1.82 -5.33 -3.16
CA ILE A 36 -2.43 -6.00 -4.31
C ILE A 36 -3.96 -5.89 -4.23
N VAL A 37 -4.54 -6.19 -3.06
CA VAL A 37 -5.99 -6.13 -2.87
C VAL A 37 -6.49 -4.70 -3.10
N LEU A 38 -5.79 -3.70 -2.54
CA LEU A 38 -6.17 -2.30 -2.71
C LEU A 38 -6.03 -1.83 -4.16
N GLN A 39 -5.01 -2.29 -4.87
CA GLN A 39 -4.80 -1.90 -6.27
C GLN A 39 -5.88 -2.51 -7.16
N ARG A 40 -6.25 -3.77 -6.94
CA ARG A 40 -7.34 -4.41 -7.69
C ARG A 40 -8.68 -3.77 -7.39
N PHE A 41 -8.90 -3.28 -6.17
CA PHE A 41 -10.08 -2.52 -5.79
C PHE A 41 -10.25 -1.26 -6.65
N ARG A 42 -9.16 -0.74 -7.23
CA ARG A 42 -9.15 0.48 -8.03
C ARG A 42 -9.37 0.25 -9.53
N GLU A 43 -9.42 -1.01 -9.99
CA GLU A 43 -9.37 -1.30 -11.42
C GLU A 43 -10.67 -1.03 -12.17
N HIS A 44 -11.82 -1.27 -11.52
CA HIS A 44 -13.13 -1.21 -12.19
C HIS A 44 -14.07 -0.27 -11.46
N ARG A 45 -15.10 0.20 -12.18
CA ARG A 45 -15.93 1.31 -11.69
C ARG A 45 -16.92 0.95 -10.59
N ILE A 46 -17.39 -0.30 -10.51
CA ILE A 46 -18.35 -0.72 -9.48
C ILE A 46 -17.60 -1.56 -8.44
N VAL A 47 -17.75 -1.19 -7.17
CA VAL A 47 -17.06 -1.92 -6.10
C VAL A 47 -18.06 -2.45 -5.07
N VAL A 48 -17.65 -3.54 -4.45
CA VAL A 48 -18.35 -4.13 -3.31
C VAL A 48 -17.35 -4.48 -2.24
N VAL A 49 -17.75 -4.22 -0.98
CA VAL A 49 -16.96 -4.52 0.20
C VAL A 49 -17.87 -5.26 1.17
N GLY A 50 -17.35 -6.30 1.79
CA GLY A 50 -18.06 -7.03 2.84
C GLY A 50 -17.08 -7.63 3.81
N ASP A 51 -17.55 -8.12 4.97
CA ASP A 51 -16.67 -8.80 5.90
C ASP A 51 -17.27 -10.10 6.40
N ILE A 52 -16.42 -11.10 6.63
CA ILE A 52 -16.84 -12.39 7.19
C ILE A 52 -17.04 -12.20 8.69
N ARG A 53 -18.25 -12.42 9.13
CA ARG A 53 -18.64 -12.22 10.54
C ARG A 53 -17.91 -13.20 11.45
N GLU A 54 -17.14 -12.63 12.37
CA GLU A 54 -16.44 -13.40 13.41
C GLU A 54 -15.72 -14.63 12.84
N MET A 55 -14.94 -14.42 11.80
CA MET A 55 -14.34 -15.47 10.97
C MET A 55 -13.65 -16.56 11.77
N PHE A 56 -12.78 -16.19 12.73
CA PHE A 56 -12.02 -17.18 13.50
C PHE A 56 -12.94 -18.07 14.33
N PHE A 57 -14.01 -17.51 14.89
CA PHE A 57 -14.94 -18.27 15.72
C PHE A 57 -15.80 -19.24 14.92
N GLN A 58 -15.78 -19.16 13.60
CA GLN A 58 -16.49 -20.12 12.74
C GLN A 58 -15.63 -21.35 12.41
N VAL A 59 -14.36 -21.33 12.74
CA VAL A 59 -13.45 -22.44 12.44
C VAL A 59 -13.27 -23.31 13.69
N ARG A 60 -13.74 -24.55 13.59
CA ARG A 60 -13.67 -25.50 14.71
C ARG A 60 -12.26 -26.04 14.91
N MET A 61 -11.88 -26.23 16.16
CA MET A 61 -10.65 -26.90 16.53
C MET A 61 -10.92 -28.40 16.79
N LYS A 62 -9.96 -29.22 16.39
CA LYS A 62 -10.02 -30.65 16.71
C LYS A 62 -10.03 -30.82 18.23
N PRO A 63 -10.80 -31.80 18.76
CA PRO A 63 -10.89 -31.99 20.22
C PRO A 63 -9.53 -32.14 20.91
N GLU A 64 -8.58 -32.84 20.29
CA GLU A 64 -7.25 -33.04 20.85
C GLU A 64 -6.45 -31.74 20.99
N ASP A 65 -6.75 -30.72 20.15
CA ASP A 65 -6.04 -29.44 20.16
C ASP A 65 -6.67 -28.43 21.12
N GLN A 66 -7.95 -28.62 21.50
CA GLN A 66 -8.67 -27.64 22.31
C GLN A 66 -8.01 -27.42 23.68
N ARG A 67 -7.41 -28.47 24.22
CA ARG A 67 -6.76 -28.42 25.56
C ARG A 67 -5.53 -27.51 25.57
N SER A 68 -4.93 -27.21 24.42
CA SER A 68 -3.75 -26.34 24.34
C SER A 68 -4.08 -24.88 24.61
N GLN A 69 -5.36 -24.50 24.53
CA GLN A 69 -5.78 -23.11 24.65
C GLN A 69 -6.78 -22.89 25.80
N MET A 70 -6.71 -23.70 26.83
CA MET A 70 -7.60 -23.56 27.99
C MET A 70 -7.36 -22.24 28.73
N PHE A 71 -8.42 -21.73 29.34
CA PHE A 71 -8.37 -20.46 30.11
C PHE A 71 -9.30 -20.56 31.32
N PHE A 72 -9.03 -19.69 32.30
CA PHE A 72 -9.83 -19.59 33.51
C PHE A 72 -10.89 -18.51 33.33
N TRP A 73 -12.11 -18.80 33.85
CA TRP A 73 -13.19 -17.81 33.79
C TRP A 73 -14.10 -18.02 34.99
N SER A 74 -14.35 -16.94 35.74
CA SER A 74 -15.22 -16.96 36.94
C SER A 74 -16.58 -16.33 36.70
N GLY A 75 -16.91 -15.96 35.48
CA GLY A 75 -18.11 -15.22 35.18
C GLY A 75 -18.05 -13.82 35.77
N ASP A 76 -19.18 -13.34 36.23
CA ASP A 76 -19.27 -12.01 36.85
C ASP A 76 -18.87 -12.00 38.29
N ASN A 77 -18.65 -13.19 38.90
CA ASN A 77 -18.35 -13.32 40.32
C ASN A 77 -16.85 -13.57 40.52
N THR A 78 -16.12 -12.52 40.78
CA THR A 78 -14.66 -12.57 40.97
C THR A 78 -14.27 -13.14 42.35
N ASN A 79 -15.25 -13.40 43.22
CA ASN A 79 -14.99 -13.95 44.57
C ASN A 79 -15.01 -15.47 44.60
N THR A 80 -15.37 -16.13 43.51
CA THR A 80 -15.34 -17.60 43.43
C THR A 80 -14.14 -18.06 42.62
N ALA A 81 -13.69 -19.31 42.88
CA ALA A 81 -12.63 -19.90 42.08
C ALA A 81 -13.07 -20.02 40.62
N PRO A 82 -12.20 -19.65 39.67
CA PRO A 82 -12.58 -19.72 38.25
C PRO A 82 -12.69 -21.17 37.77
N ASP A 83 -13.63 -21.39 36.86
CA ASP A 83 -13.73 -22.66 36.12
C ASP A 83 -12.72 -22.66 34.95
N ILE A 84 -12.39 -23.87 34.50
CA ILE A 84 -11.50 -24.05 33.35
C ILE A 84 -12.35 -24.30 32.12
N TYR A 85 -12.10 -23.49 31.09
CA TYR A 85 -12.78 -23.61 29.79
C TYR A 85 -11.78 -23.92 28.69
N ALA A 86 -12.21 -24.66 27.68
CA ALA A 86 -11.45 -24.93 26.49
C ALA A 86 -12.22 -24.37 25.29
N PRO A 87 -11.61 -23.51 24.45
CA PRO A 87 -12.32 -23.03 23.26
C PRO A 87 -12.50 -24.19 22.29
N THR A 88 -13.68 -24.27 21.68
CA THR A 88 -13.98 -25.28 20.66
C THR A 88 -13.69 -24.74 19.25
N VAL A 89 -13.38 -23.46 19.16
CA VAL A 89 -13.16 -22.75 17.88
C VAL A 89 -11.83 -21.98 17.97
N MET A 90 -11.34 -21.54 16.83
CA MET A 90 -10.10 -20.74 16.79
C MET A 90 -10.31 -19.41 17.48
N THR A 91 -9.24 -18.92 18.13
CA THR A 91 -9.32 -17.73 18.96
C THR A 91 -8.46 -16.60 18.42
N PHE A 92 -8.84 -15.36 18.75
CA PHE A 92 -7.99 -14.19 18.53
C PHE A 92 -6.82 -14.24 19.50
N GLY A 93 -5.62 -14.05 18.97
CA GLY A 93 -4.39 -14.04 19.76
C GLY A 93 -3.46 -15.22 19.49
N ALA A 94 -3.99 -16.36 19.05
CA ALA A 94 -3.16 -17.50 18.70
C ALA A 94 -2.47 -17.30 17.35
N ALA A 95 -1.18 -17.61 17.29
CA ALA A 95 -0.35 -17.37 16.10
C ALA A 95 -0.85 -18.13 14.86
N CYS A 96 -1.47 -19.27 15.04
CA CYS A 96 -1.94 -20.11 13.93
C CYS A 96 -3.31 -19.71 13.39
N SER A 97 -4.07 -18.87 14.09
CA SER A 97 -5.46 -18.57 13.72
C SER A 97 -5.59 -17.94 12.33
N PRO A 98 -4.78 -16.93 11.96
CA PRO A 98 -4.94 -16.34 10.62
C PRO A 98 -4.70 -17.35 9.49
N SER A 99 -3.62 -18.12 9.57
CA SER A 99 -3.29 -19.09 8.52
C SER A 99 -4.34 -20.20 8.43
N SER A 100 -4.77 -20.71 9.59
CA SER A 100 -5.78 -21.78 9.64
C SER A 100 -7.11 -21.32 9.07
N ALA A 101 -7.55 -20.11 9.43
CA ALA A 101 -8.82 -19.57 8.91
C ALA A 101 -8.76 -19.36 7.40
N GLN A 102 -7.64 -18.86 6.89
CA GLN A 102 -7.45 -18.70 5.42
C GLN A 102 -7.48 -20.05 4.73
N TYR A 103 -6.83 -21.06 5.31
CA TYR A 103 -6.83 -22.41 4.74
C TYR A 103 -8.26 -22.96 4.63
N VAL A 104 -9.04 -22.85 5.71
CA VAL A 104 -10.44 -23.33 5.71
C VAL A 104 -11.28 -22.58 4.69
N LYS A 105 -11.14 -21.25 4.64
CA LYS A 105 -11.87 -20.41 3.68
C LYS A 105 -11.54 -20.83 2.24
N ASN A 106 -10.26 -20.98 1.92
CA ASN A 106 -9.82 -21.32 0.57
C ASN A 106 -10.21 -22.76 0.20
N THR A 107 -10.09 -23.70 1.14
CA THR A 107 -10.46 -25.10 0.89
C THR A 107 -11.96 -25.21 0.62
N ASN A 108 -12.79 -24.50 1.37
CA ASN A 108 -14.22 -24.44 1.10
C ASN A 108 -14.51 -23.88 -0.30
N ALA A 109 -13.84 -22.77 -0.66
CA ALA A 109 -14.05 -22.14 -1.97
C ALA A 109 -13.67 -23.08 -3.10
N ASP A 110 -12.58 -23.84 -2.96
CA ASP A 110 -12.08 -24.75 -3.99
C ASP A 110 -13.13 -25.79 -4.42
N ARG A 111 -14.08 -26.13 -3.55
CA ARG A 111 -15.16 -27.07 -3.87
C ARG A 111 -16.08 -26.53 -4.98
N PHE A 112 -16.06 -25.21 -5.23
CA PHE A 112 -16.99 -24.54 -6.16
C PHE A 112 -16.27 -23.96 -7.39
N THR A 113 -15.03 -24.37 -7.64
CA THR A 113 -14.20 -23.82 -8.74
C THR A 113 -14.88 -24.00 -10.10
N GLU A 114 -15.51 -25.16 -10.35
CA GLU A 114 -16.17 -25.41 -11.64
C GLU A 114 -17.49 -24.66 -11.79
N LEU A 115 -18.23 -24.51 -10.69
CA LEU A 115 -19.55 -23.87 -10.71
C LEU A 115 -19.44 -22.35 -10.74
N TYR A 116 -18.56 -21.77 -9.94
CA TYR A 116 -18.49 -20.32 -9.72
C TYR A 116 -17.02 -19.85 -9.75
N PRO A 117 -16.35 -19.96 -10.89
CA PRO A 117 -14.90 -19.69 -10.94
C PRO A 117 -14.52 -18.25 -10.56
N GLN A 118 -15.33 -17.25 -10.92
CA GLN A 118 -15.03 -15.87 -10.60
C GLN A 118 -15.19 -15.59 -9.10
N ALA A 119 -16.21 -16.17 -8.49
CA ALA A 119 -16.44 -16.04 -7.03
C ALA A 119 -15.32 -16.72 -6.26
N VAL A 120 -14.86 -17.90 -6.68
CA VAL A 120 -13.75 -18.60 -6.05
C VAL A 120 -12.47 -17.76 -6.15
N LYS A 121 -12.20 -17.19 -7.31
CA LYS A 121 -11.05 -16.31 -7.50
C LYS A 121 -11.13 -15.10 -6.57
N CYS A 122 -12.31 -14.49 -6.43
CA CYS A 122 -12.54 -13.38 -5.52
C CYS A 122 -12.22 -13.77 -4.06
N ILE A 123 -12.72 -14.93 -3.62
CA ILE A 123 -12.52 -15.41 -2.25
C ILE A 123 -11.03 -15.64 -1.98
N LYS A 124 -10.29 -16.19 -2.93
CA LYS A 124 -8.88 -16.55 -2.75
C LYS A 124 -7.94 -15.36 -2.94
N GLU A 125 -8.26 -14.41 -3.82
CA GLU A 125 -7.35 -13.32 -4.19
C GLU A 125 -7.79 -11.93 -3.73
N LEU A 126 -9.08 -11.71 -3.50
CA LEU A 126 -9.63 -10.38 -3.20
C LEU A 126 -10.23 -10.29 -1.80
N HIS A 127 -9.83 -11.20 -0.93
CA HIS A 127 -10.13 -11.13 0.50
C HIS A 127 -8.83 -10.86 1.26
N TYR A 128 -8.86 -9.88 2.15
CA TYR A 128 -7.75 -9.62 3.07
C TYR A 128 -8.22 -9.97 4.47
N VAL A 129 -7.75 -11.10 4.99
CA VAL A 129 -8.24 -11.74 6.22
C VAL A 129 -9.75 -12.00 6.08
N ASP A 130 -10.58 -11.23 6.77
CA ASP A 130 -12.04 -11.35 6.76
C ASP A 130 -12.73 -10.33 5.84
N ASP A 131 -11.99 -9.43 5.24
CA ASP A 131 -12.55 -8.37 4.38
C ASP A 131 -12.49 -8.73 2.91
N MET A 132 -13.63 -8.65 2.23
CA MET A 132 -13.72 -8.77 0.78
C MET A 132 -13.72 -7.38 0.15
N LEU A 133 -12.84 -7.17 -0.84
CA LEU A 133 -12.82 -5.95 -1.66
C LEU A 133 -12.79 -6.38 -3.13
N ALA A 134 -13.81 -6.07 -3.89
CA ALA A 134 -13.86 -6.44 -5.30
C ALA A 134 -14.32 -5.27 -6.16
N SER A 135 -13.79 -5.19 -7.37
CA SER A 135 -14.27 -4.23 -8.37
C SER A 135 -14.63 -4.96 -9.66
N VAL A 136 -15.70 -4.52 -10.30
CA VAL A 136 -16.22 -5.09 -11.55
C VAL A 136 -16.75 -3.96 -12.44
N ASP A 137 -17.02 -4.28 -13.70
CA ASP A 137 -17.44 -3.26 -14.67
C ASP A 137 -18.90 -2.87 -14.58
N THR A 138 -19.78 -3.78 -14.18
CA THR A 138 -21.23 -3.53 -14.19
C THR A 138 -21.88 -3.90 -12.87
N GLU A 139 -23.04 -3.28 -12.60
CA GLU A 139 -23.83 -3.58 -11.42
C GLU A 139 -24.32 -5.03 -11.43
N GLU A 140 -24.65 -5.54 -12.61
CA GLU A 140 -25.10 -6.93 -12.80
C GLU A 140 -24.00 -7.92 -12.40
N GLU A 141 -22.76 -7.64 -12.82
CA GLU A 141 -21.62 -8.46 -12.44
C GLU A 141 -21.39 -8.43 -10.93
N ALA A 142 -21.56 -7.26 -10.31
CA ALA A 142 -21.38 -7.09 -8.86
C ALA A 142 -22.42 -7.91 -8.09
N ILE A 143 -23.69 -7.84 -8.50
CA ILE A 143 -24.79 -8.58 -7.87
C ILE A 143 -24.53 -10.09 -7.99
N LYS A 144 -24.19 -10.56 -9.18
CA LYS A 144 -23.90 -11.97 -9.41
C LYS A 144 -22.72 -12.44 -8.55
N LEU A 145 -21.64 -11.68 -8.54
CA LEU A 145 -20.45 -12.02 -7.75
C LEU A 145 -20.79 -12.13 -6.27
N CYS A 146 -21.49 -11.14 -5.73
CA CYS A 146 -21.86 -11.13 -4.31
C CYS A 146 -22.77 -12.30 -3.94
N ASP A 147 -23.76 -12.61 -4.77
CA ASP A 147 -24.66 -13.73 -4.52
C ASP A 147 -23.89 -15.06 -4.48
N GLU A 148 -22.97 -15.24 -5.42
CA GLU A 148 -22.15 -16.46 -5.49
C GLU A 148 -21.18 -16.55 -4.30
N VAL A 149 -20.54 -15.45 -3.92
CA VAL A 149 -19.64 -15.41 -2.77
C VAL A 149 -20.40 -15.71 -1.48
N LYS A 150 -21.58 -15.11 -1.30
CA LYS A 150 -22.44 -15.38 -0.14
C LYS A 150 -22.80 -16.87 -0.06
N TYR A 151 -23.17 -17.46 -1.19
CA TYR A 151 -23.53 -18.88 -1.26
C TYR A 151 -22.35 -19.76 -0.86
N ILE A 152 -21.19 -19.52 -1.44
CA ILE A 152 -19.99 -20.33 -1.17
C ILE A 152 -19.62 -20.25 0.31
N HIS A 153 -19.57 -19.04 0.86
CA HIS A 153 -19.23 -18.86 2.28
C HIS A 153 -20.22 -19.57 3.18
N ALA A 154 -21.51 -19.48 2.89
CA ALA A 154 -22.56 -20.13 3.67
C ALA A 154 -22.37 -21.65 3.71
N GLN A 155 -21.93 -22.25 2.62
CA GLN A 155 -21.67 -23.70 2.56
C GLN A 155 -20.53 -24.12 3.47
N GLY A 156 -19.63 -23.21 3.81
CA GLY A 156 -18.53 -23.45 4.73
C GLY A 156 -18.75 -22.93 6.14
N GLY A 157 -19.96 -22.48 6.45
CA GLY A 157 -20.30 -21.97 7.78
C GLY A 157 -19.90 -20.51 8.00
N PHE A 158 -19.56 -19.77 6.95
CA PHE A 158 -19.21 -18.34 7.03
C PHE A 158 -20.37 -17.49 6.58
N GLU A 159 -20.57 -16.38 7.29
CA GLU A 159 -21.58 -15.38 6.90
C GLU A 159 -20.84 -14.08 6.55
N ILE A 160 -21.02 -13.60 5.31
CA ILE A 160 -20.44 -12.33 4.89
C ILE A 160 -21.52 -11.25 5.03
N THR A 161 -21.16 -10.14 5.68
CA THR A 161 -22.10 -9.07 6.08
C THR A 161 -21.47 -7.69 5.89
N ASN A 162 -22.17 -6.66 6.39
CA ASN A 162 -21.70 -5.26 6.40
C ASN A 162 -21.31 -4.77 5.01
N TRP A 163 -22.18 -5.05 4.05
CA TRP A 163 -21.92 -4.70 2.66
C TRP A 163 -21.86 -3.20 2.43
N LEU A 164 -20.86 -2.77 1.66
CA LEU A 164 -20.72 -1.40 1.16
C LEU A 164 -20.52 -1.46 -0.36
N SER A 165 -20.95 -0.40 -1.03
CA SER A 165 -20.75 -0.26 -2.48
C SER A 165 -20.88 1.21 -2.85
N ASN A 166 -20.32 1.59 -3.99
CA ASN A 166 -20.59 2.89 -4.60
C ASN A 166 -21.87 2.87 -5.46
N SER A 167 -22.54 1.72 -5.55
CA SER A 167 -23.80 1.57 -6.29
C SER A 167 -24.96 1.33 -5.31
N GLU A 168 -25.94 2.23 -5.34
CA GLU A 168 -27.17 2.07 -4.54
C GLU A 168 -27.96 0.84 -4.95
N ARG A 169 -27.99 0.53 -6.24
CA ARG A 169 -28.70 -0.65 -6.77
C ARG A 169 -28.11 -1.94 -6.22
N VAL A 170 -26.77 -2.03 -6.18
CA VAL A 170 -26.07 -3.21 -5.63
C VAL A 170 -26.37 -3.34 -4.14
N LEU A 171 -26.28 -2.24 -3.39
CA LEU A 171 -26.57 -2.25 -1.96
C LEU A 171 -28.01 -2.65 -1.65
N SER A 172 -28.97 -2.14 -2.43
CA SER A 172 -30.39 -2.49 -2.24
C SER A 172 -30.59 -3.98 -2.42
N HIS A 173 -29.97 -4.58 -3.43
CA HIS A 173 -30.07 -6.02 -3.67
C HIS A 173 -29.47 -6.81 -2.49
N LEU A 174 -28.30 -6.39 -2.01
CA LEU A 174 -27.59 -7.09 -0.93
C LEU A 174 -28.32 -6.99 0.42
N HIS A 175 -29.08 -5.92 0.63
CA HIS A 175 -29.85 -5.70 1.85
C HIS A 175 -31.29 -6.24 1.77
N GLU A 176 -31.69 -6.78 0.64
CA GLU A 176 -33.03 -7.37 0.47
C GLU A 176 -33.21 -8.52 1.46
N GLY A 177 -34.28 -8.43 2.28
CA GLY A 177 -34.59 -9.48 3.24
C GLY A 177 -33.74 -9.45 4.52
N VAL A 178 -32.91 -8.45 4.71
CA VAL A 178 -32.11 -8.30 5.92
C VAL A 178 -32.57 -7.04 6.63
N GLU A 179 -32.99 -7.16 7.90
CA GLU A 179 -33.24 -6.00 8.74
C GLU A 179 -31.92 -5.25 8.93
N PRO A 180 -31.95 -3.91 8.88
CA PRO A 180 -30.71 -3.16 9.07
C PRO A 180 -30.18 -3.40 10.48
N LEU A 181 -29.23 -4.30 10.59
CA LEU A 181 -28.46 -4.53 11.81
C LEU A 181 -27.40 -3.44 11.89
N SER A 182 -27.55 -2.55 12.82
CA SER A 182 -26.55 -1.58 13.27
C SER A 182 -25.73 -0.88 12.15
N PRO A 183 -25.42 0.39 12.28
CA PRO A 183 -24.59 1.06 11.27
C PRO A 183 -23.27 0.32 11.08
N PRO A 184 -22.73 0.33 9.84
CA PRO A 184 -21.48 -0.36 9.55
C PRO A 184 -20.39 -0.01 10.56
N LYS A 185 -19.57 -0.99 10.91
CA LYS A 185 -18.42 -0.76 11.77
C LYS A 185 -17.65 0.47 11.26
N GLU A 186 -17.54 1.47 12.10
CA GLU A 186 -16.76 2.68 11.84
C GLU A 186 -17.37 3.70 10.85
N ALA A 187 -18.62 3.56 10.47
CA ALA A 187 -19.32 4.66 9.82
C ALA A 187 -19.73 5.66 10.91
N THR A 188 -18.87 6.62 11.19
CA THR A 188 -19.26 7.77 12.02
C THR A 188 -19.82 8.83 11.09
N PRO A 189 -21.10 9.20 11.23
CA PRO A 189 -21.59 10.34 10.48
C PRO A 189 -20.82 11.58 10.93
N VAL A 190 -20.17 12.23 10.00
CA VAL A 190 -19.61 13.53 10.27
C VAL A 190 -20.73 14.53 10.05
N HIS A 191 -21.25 15.04 11.17
CA HIS A 191 -22.13 16.18 11.11
C HIS A 191 -21.26 17.40 10.83
N ASP A 192 -21.02 17.66 9.58
CA ASP A 192 -20.54 18.97 9.19
C ASP A 192 -21.69 19.65 8.45
N ARG A 193 -22.33 20.55 9.16
CA ARG A 193 -23.30 21.55 8.66
C ARG A 193 -24.10 21.14 7.42
N GLY A 194 -24.89 20.09 7.55
CA GLY A 194 -25.93 19.79 6.56
C GLY A 194 -25.57 18.88 5.39
N THR A 195 -24.34 18.37 5.34
CA THR A 195 -23.95 17.36 4.35
C THR A 195 -23.63 16.03 5.03
N THR A 196 -24.44 15.01 4.73
CA THR A 196 -24.15 13.65 5.15
C THR A 196 -22.96 13.13 4.33
N CYS A 197 -21.78 13.15 4.93
CA CYS A 197 -20.57 12.59 4.32
C CYS A 197 -20.55 11.09 4.59
N SER A 198 -20.54 10.26 3.53
CA SER A 198 -20.54 8.80 3.62
C SER A 198 -19.11 8.25 3.59
N THR A 199 -18.23 8.81 4.42
CA THR A 199 -16.83 8.38 4.49
C THR A 199 -16.69 7.18 5.43
N THR A 200 -16.03 6.13 4.96
CA THR A 200 -15.81 4.89 5.70
C THR A 200 -14.35 4.43 5.53
N LYS A 201 -13.92 3.53 6.40
CA LYS A 201 -12.59 2.91 6.28
C LYS A 201 -12.68 1.62 5.48
N VAL A 202 -11.73 1.46 4.57
CA VAL A 202 -11.55 0.23 3.80
C VAL A 202 -10.08 -0.18 3.94
N LEU A 203 -9.83 -1.25 4.68
CA LEU A 203 -8.48 -1.73 4.98
C LEU A 203 -7.57 -0.60 5.48
N GLY A 204 -8.11 0.25 6.34
CA GLY A 204 -7.37 1.36 6.96
C GLY A 204 -7.38 2.66 6.16
N MET A 205 -7.76 2.63 4.90
CA MET A 205 -7.86 3.84 4.08
C MET A 205 -9.26 4.46 4.19
N TRP A 206 -9.31 5.80 4.20
CA TRP A 206 -10.59 6.51 4.20
C TRP A 206 -11.12 6.63 2.78
N TRP A 207 -12.36 6.17 2.57
CA TRP A 207 -13.02 6.14 1.26
C TRP A 207 -14.38 6.83 1.37
N ASP A 208 -14.60 7.83 0.52
CA ASP A 208 -15.91 8.46 0.38
C ASP A 208 -16.69 7.67 -0.67
N THR A 209 -17.71 6.96 -0.24
CA THR A 209 -18.48 6.06 -1.12
C THR A 209 -19.28 6.82 -2.18
N LYS A 210 -19.74 8.02 -1.86
CA LYS A 210 -20.57 8.83 -2.76
C LYS A 210 -19.74 9.45 -3.88
N GLU A 211 -18.61 10.07 -3.53
CA GLU A 211 -17.71 10.68 -4.52
C GLU A 211 -16.76 9.65 -5.13
N ASP A 212 -16.64 8.49 -4.50
CA ASP A 212 -15.77 7.38 -4.89
C ASP A 212 -14.30 7.84 -4.97
N VAL A 213 -13.85 8.44 -3.89
CA VAL A 213 -12.47 8.92 -3.77
C VAL A 213 -11.87 8.48 -2.43
N PHE A 214 -10.54 8.31 -2.43
CA PHE A 214 -9.79 8.17 -1.19
C PHE A 214 -9.47 9.55 -0.62
N THR A 215 -9.60 9.72 0.69
CA THR A 215 -9.36 10.98 1.37
C THR A 215 -8.43 10.77 2.58
N TYR A 216 -7.92 11.87 3.12
CA TYR A 216 -7.08 11.88 4.33
C TYR A 216 -7.63 12.82 5.38
N ARG A 217 -8.89 13.20 5.28
CA ARG A 217 -9.54 14.20 6.13
C ARG A 217 -9.54 13.83 7.61
N ARG A 218 -9.49 12.52 7.93
CA ARG A 218 -9.53 12.02 9.30
C ARG A 218 -8.25 11.33 9.75
N SER A 219 -7.16 11.55 9.03
CA SER A 219 -5.94 10.76 9.25
C SER A 219 -5.23 11.11 10.55
N ILE A 220 -5.35 12.34 11.04
CA ILE A 220 -4.64 12.75 12.25
C ILE A 220 -5.66 13.03 13.35
N LYS A 221 -5.67 12.16 14.36
CA LYS A 221 -6.41 12.36 15.59
C LYS A 221 -5.53 13.17 16.54
N HIS A 222 -6.09 14.11 17.13
CA HIS A 222 -5.62 15.38 17.61
C HIS A 222 -4.88 15.39 18.94
N ASP A 223 -3.63 15.80 18.93
CA ASP A 223 -3.07 16.58 20.01
C ASP A 223 -3.14 18.04 19.55
N GLU A 224 -4.19 18.75 19.93
CA GLU A 224 -4.42 20.12 19.48
C GLU A 224 -3.30 21.06 19.93
N GLU A 225 -2.72 20.83 21.09
CA GLU A 225 -1.60 21.63 21.59
C GLU A 225 -0.37 21.50 20.70
N LEU A 226 -0.09 20.25 20.25
CA LEU A 226 1.02 19.98 19.37
C LEU A 226 0.80 20.59 17.99
N LEU A 227 -0.39 20.37 17.41
CA LEU A 227 -0.72 20.83 16.06
C LEU A 227 -0.85 22.34 15.97
N SER A 228 -1.28 23.01 17.04
CA SER A 228 -1.42 24.47 17.10
C SER A 228 -0.10 25.18 17.38
N GLY A 229 0.94 24.45 17.73
CA GLY A 229 2.24 25.02 18.08
C GLY A 229 2.39 25.43 19.53
N ARG A 230 1.38 25.17 20.38
CA ARG A 230 1.46 25.49 21.81
C ARG A 230 2.38 24.54 22.58
N LYS A 231 2.58 23.35 22.05
CA LYS A 231 3.49 22.35 22.63
C LYS A 231 4.64 22.10 21.66
N HIS A 232 5.86 22.15 22.16
CA HIS A 232 7.04 21.80 21.36
C HIS A 232 7.10 20.29 21.13
N PRO A 233 7.28 19.82 19.88
CA PRO A 233 7.33 18.40 19.60
C PRO A 233 8.58 17.73 20.14
N THR A 234 8.43 16.48 20.55
CA THR A 234 9.54 15.59 20.90
C THR A 234 9.75 14.60 19.74
N LYS A 235 10.86 13.86 19.80
CA LYS A 235 11.11 12.76 18.85
C LYS A 235 9.93 11.80 18.80
N ARG A 236 9.39 11.45 19.98
CA ARG A 236 8.23 10.55 20.09
C ARG A 236 7.00 11.14 19.38
N ASP A 237 6.79 12.43 19.53
CA ASP A 237 5.65 13.13 18.90
C ASP A 237 5.75 13.09 17.37
N VAL A 238 6.96 13.32 16.83
CA VAL A 238 7.18 13.29 15.37
C VAL A 238 6.89 11.89 14.82
N LEU A 239 7.43 10.85 15.47
CA LEU A 239 7.20 9.47 15.04
C LEU A 239 5.71 9.12 15.12
N ARG A 240 5.07 9.47 16.23
CA ARG A 240 3.63 9.19 16.42
C ARG A 240 2.78 9.87 15.35
N THR A 241 3.10 11.11 15.02
CA THR A 241 2.38 11.86 13.98
C THR A 241 2.57 11.21 12.61
N LEU A 242 3.80 10.85 12.28
CA LEU A 242 4.09 10.17 11.01
C LEU A 242 3.31 8.85 10.90
N MET A 243 3.32 8.06 11.98
CA MET A 243 2.65 6.74 12.00
C MET A 243 1.11 6.88 11.98
N ALA A 244 0.58 8.03 12.35
CA ALA A 244 -0.88 8.25 12.37
C ALA A 244 -1.44 8.41 10.96
N VAL A 245 -0.62 8.78 9.98
CA VAL A 245 -1.08 8.95 8.60
C VAL A 245 -0.83 7.67 7.83
N TYR A 246 -1.90 6.92 7.61
CA TYR A 246 -1.84 5.61 6.95
C TYR A 246 -1.94 5.80 5.43
N ASP A 247 -0.87 5.49 4.71
CA ASP A 247 -0.77 5.70 3.26
C ASP A 247 -0.13 4.49 2.59
N PRO A 248 -0.82 3.34 2.57
CA PRO A 248 -0.21 2.09 2.11
C PRO A 248 0.11 2.08 0.61
N LEU A 249 -0.56 2.92 -0.18
CA LEU A 249 -0.30 3.01 -1.62
C LEU A 249 0.69 4.13 -1.98
N GLY A 250 1.05 4.96 -1.02
CA GLY A 250 1.92 6.10 -1.31
C GLY A 250 1.24 7.20 -2.11
N LEU A 251 -0.05 7.43 -1.87
CA LEU A 251 -0.80 8.48 -2.60
C LEU A 251 -0.37 9.88 -2.19
N ILE A 252 0.14 10.06 -0.96
CA ILE A 252 0.66 11.33 -0.48
C ILE A 252 2.13 11.19 -0.06
N GLY A 253 2.88 10.36 -0.79
CA GLY A 253 4.27 10.08 -0.47
C GLY A 253 5.16 11.32 -0.44
N HIS A 254 4.90 12.31 -1.28
CA HIS A 254 5.64 13.57 -1.31
C HIS A 254 5.47 14.37 -0.01
N TYR A 255 4.30 14.32 0.61
CA TYR A 255 4.04 14.99 1.87
C TYR A 255 4.70 14.26 3.05
N LEU A 256 4.52 12.93 3.10
CA LEU A 256 5.06 12.13 4.20
C LEU A 256 6.58 12.01 4.16
N MET A 257 7.18 12.05 2.98
CA MET A 257 8.63 11.91 2.82
C MET A 257 9.40 13.00 3.58
N TYR A 258 8.88 14.23 3.56
CA TYR A 258 9.51 15.34 4.28
C TYR A 258 9.65 15.01 5.77
N LEU A 259 8.59 14.50 6.38
CA LEU A 259 8.62 14.16 7.82
C LEU A 259 9.53 12.96 8.10
N LYS A 260 9.62 12.01 7.16
CA LYS A 260 10.57 10.90 7.27
C LYS A 260 12.02 11.42 7.27
N ILE A 261 12.32 12.40 6.44
CA ILE A 261 13.64 13.04 6.39
C ILE A 261 13.92 13.77 7.71
N VAL A 262 12.94 14.52 8.23
CA VAL A 262 13.07 15.21 9.52
C VAL A 262 13.35 14.20 10.64
N LEU A 263 12.63 13.09 10.66
CA LEU A 263 12.82 12.04 11.67
C LEU A 263 14.24 11.46 11.60
N GLN A 264 14.76 11.23 10.39
CA GLN A 264 16.14 10.76 10.23
C GLN A 264 17.15 11.78 10.78
N GLU A 265 16.91 13.07 10.53
CA GLU A 265 17.77 14.13 11.07
C GLU A 265 17.74 14.16 12.60
N ILE A 266 16.56 13.89 13.18
CA ILE A 266 16.42 13.78 14.64
C ILE A 266 17.28 12.61 15.16
N TRP A 267 17.28 11.46 14.47
CA TRP A 267 18.11 10.32 14.82
C TRP A 267 19.60 10.67 14.72
N ARG A 268 20.01 11.38 13.66
CA ARG A 268 21.40 11.81 13.48
C ARG A 268 21.86 12.75 14.60
N ALA A 269 20.97 13.60 15.09
CA ALA A 269 21.25 14.55 16.16
C ALA A 269 21.31 13.88 17.54
N LYS A 270 21.00 12.58 17.61
CA LYS A 270 21.01 11.78 18.84
C LYS A 270 20.10 12.34 19.93
N ILE A 271 18.96 12.90 19.52
CA ILE A 271 17.95 13.42 20.43
C ILE A 271 17.19 12.22 21.02
N ASP A 272 16.98 12.24 22.34
CA ASP A 272 16.22 11.19 23.03
C ASP A 272 14.72 11.34 22.81
N TRP A 273 13.97 10.25 23.08
CA TRP A 273 12.55 10.12 22.75
C TRP A 273 11.69 11.27 23.26
N ASP A 274 11.97 11.77 24.47
CA ASP A 274 11.12 12.75 25.13
C ASP A 274 11.76 14.12 25.22
N ASP A 275 12.90 14.32 24.54
CA ASP A 275 13.54 15.63 24.43
C ASP A 275 12.90 16.44 23.32
N GLU A 276 12.83 17.73 23.52
CA GLU A 276 12.33 18.66 22.50
C GLU A 276 13.31 18.75 21.34
N LEU A 277 12.78 19.04 20.15
CA LEU A 277 13.58 19.24 18.96
C LEU A 277 14.46 20.49 19.06
N THR A 278 15.61 20.47 18.38
CA THR A 278 16.43 21.68 18.22
C THR A 278 15.65 22.71 17.41
N HIS A 279 16.12 23.97 17.46
CA HIS A 279 15.47 25.07 16.74
C HIS A 279 15.32 24.79 15.24
N GLU A 280 16.36 24.27 14.60
CA GLU A 280 16.34 23.97 13.15
C GLU A 280 15.34 22.87 12.82
N LEU A 281 15.33 21.81 13.61
CA LEU A 281 14.40 20.69 13.39
C LEU A 281 12.95 21.12 13.70
N HIS A 282 12.77 21.98 14.70
CA HIS A 282 11.46 22.53 15.01
C HIS A 282 10.90 23.35 13.84
N LYS A 283 11.74 24.15 13.17
CA LYS A 283 11.34 24.90 11.98
C LYS A 283 10.85 23.96 10.87
N LYS A 284 11.55 22.85 10.66
CA LYS A 284 11.15 21.86 9.64
C LYS A 284 9.82 21.20 10.01
N TRP A 285 9.65 20.86 11.28
CA TRP A 285 8.38 20.34 11.78
C TRP A 285 7.25 21.34 11.53
N GLN A 286 7.46 22.62 11.82
CA GLN A 286 6.46 23.66 11.62
C GLN A 286 6.07 23.78 10.14
N ALA A 287 7.02 23.69 9.24
CA ALA A 287 6.76 23.74 7.80
C ALA A 287 5.81 22.60 7.38
N TRP A 288 6.02 21.41 7.95
CA TRP A 288 5.18 20.24 7.66
C TRP A 288 3.78 20.43 8.26
N ILE A 289 3.70 20.86 9.51
CA ILE A 289 2.43 21.06 10.25
C ILE A 289 1.57 22.13 9.58
N GLN A 290 2.17 23.17 9.00
CA GLN A 290 1.43 24.23 8.33
C GLN A 290 0.65 23.71 7.12
N LEU A 291 1.12 22.63 6.50
CA LEU A 291 0.42 22.01 5.37
C LEU A 291 -0.66 21.02 5.81
N LEU A 292 -0.68 20.64 7.08
CA LEU A 292 -1.60 19.62 7.58
C LEU A 292 -3.07 19.93 7.27
N PRO A 293 -3.57 21.18 7.44
CA PRO A 293 -4.95 21.47 7.07
C PRO A 293 -5.27 21.20 5.59
N GLN A 294 -4.27 21.24 4.71
CA GLN A 294 -4.48 20.97 3.29
C GLN A 294 -4.75 19.49 3.00
N LEU A 295 -4.52 18.58 3.96
CA LEU A 295 -4.94 17.19 3.81
C LEU A 295 -6.44 17.05 3.59
N GLN A 296 -7.22 18.05 4.05
CA GLN A 296 -8.67 18.09 3.80
C GLN A 296 -9.00 18.12 2.31
N GLN A 297 -8.09 18.64 1.49
CA GLN A 297 -8.29 18.79 0.04
C GLN A 297 -7.94 17.52 -0.74
N VAL A 298 -7.16 16.59 -0.16
CA VAL A 298 -6.71 15.40 -0.88
C VAL A 298 -7.91 14.56 -1.26
N SER A 299 -8.03 14.29 -2.55
CA SER A 299 -9.13 13.53 -3.12
C SER A 299 -8.56 12.76 -4.32
N VAL A 300 -8.33 11.46 -4.14
CA VAL A 300 -7.77 10.61 -5.19
C VAL A 300 -8.86 9.67 -5.67
N PRO A 301 -9.24 9.71 -6.95
CA PRO A 301 -10.26 8.79 -7.46
C PRO A 301 -9.89 7.33 -7.14
N ARG A 302 -10.84 6.59 -6.59
CA ARG A 302 -10.60 5.18 -6.30
C ARG A 302 -10.38 4.42 -7.62
N CYS A 303 -11.26 4.64 -8.59
CA CYS A 303 -11.15 3.95 -9.88
C CYS A 303 -10.17 4.70 -10.79
N TYR A 304 -9.24 3.94 -11.39
CA TYR A 304 -8.25 4.53 -12.30
C TYR A 304 -8.91 5.15 -13.53
N HIS A 305 -9.98 4.53 -14.05
CA HIS A 305 -10.62 4.96 -15.29
C HIS A 305 -12.10 4.61 -15.26
N ASN A 306 -12.95 5.63 -15.10
CA ASN A 306 -14.38 5.45 -14.87
C ASN A 306 -15.17 4.99 -16.10
N THR A 307 -14.59 5.01 -17.29
CA THR A 307 -15.27 4.53 -18.48
C THR A 307 -14.92 3.06 -18.73
N ARG A 308 -15.92 2.32 -19.24
CA ARG A 308 -15.74 0.93 -19.60
C ARG A 308 -14.59 0.82 -20.61
N HIS A 309 -13.67 -0.11 -20.40
CA HIS A 309 -12.56 -0.32 -21.31
C HIS A 309 -13.09 -0.67 -22.69
N LYS A 310 -12.83 0.21 -23.65
CA LYS A 310 -13.09 -0.08 -25.06
C LYS A 310 -11.90 -0.86 -25.61
N GLU A 311 -12.16 -1.77 -26.52
CA GLU A 311 -11.11 -2.59 -27.15
C GLU A 311 -9.99 -1.72 -27.78
N THR A 312 -10.32 -0.47 -28.12
CA THR A 312 -9.39 0.48 -28.74
C THR A 312 -8.57 1.31 -27.74
N THR A 313 -8.75 1.07 -26.41
CA THR A 313 -8.01 1.84 -25.40
C THR A 313 -6.61 1.27 -25.22
N THR A 314 -5.60 2.13 -25.37
CA THR A 314 -4.20 1.79 -25.07
C THR A 314 -3.90 2.18 -23.63
N VAL A 315 -3.29 1.28 -22.87
CA VAL A 315 -2.91 1.50 -21.48
C VAL A 315 -1.38 1.55 -21.39
N GLN A 316 -0.86 2.61 -20.80
CA GLN A 316 0.57 2.77 -20.55
C GLN A 316 0.82 2.87 -19.06
N LEU A 317 1.89 2.24 -18.61
CA LEU A 317 2.43 2.44 -17.27
C LEU A 317 3.60 3.41 -17.35
N HIS A 318 3.59 4.45 -16.51
CA HIS A 318 4.67 5.43 -16.41
C HIS A 318 5.17 5.48 -14.97
N VAL A 319 6.46 5.23 -14.77
CA VAL A 319 7.10 5.32 -13.45
C VAL A 319 8.23 6.33 -13.53
N PHE A 320 8.20 7.32 -12.65
CA PHE A 320 9.20 8.39 -12.56
C PHE A 320 10.09 8.14 -11.34
N CYS A 321 11.40 8.29 -11.50
CA CYS A 321 12.39 8.03 -10.46
C CYS A 321 13.25 9.25 -10.24
N ASP A 322 13.59 9.54 -8.97
CA ASP A 322 14.49 10.63 -8.63
C ASP A 322 15.18 10.35 -7.30
N ALA A 323 16.32 10.99 -7.10
CA ALA A 323 17.04 10.96 -5.84
C ALA A 323 17.64 12.33 -5.52
N SER A 324 17.70 12.61 -4.23
CA SER A 324 18.44 13.74 -3.69
C SER A 324 19.38 13.20 -2.61
N GLU A 325 20.18 14.09 -2.04
CA GLU A 325 21.02 13.72 -0.90
C GLU A 325 20.21 13.24 0.31
N CYS A 326 18.91 13.56 0.36
CA CYS A 326 18.04 13.21 1.48
C CYS A 326 17.23 11.93 1.25
N GLY A 327 16.95 11.59 0.00
CA GLY A 327 16.08 10.44 -0.25
C GLY A 327 15.87 10.10 -1.70
N MET A 328 15.12 9.02 -1.89
CA MET A 328 14.81 8.46 -3.21
C MET A 328 13.30 8.28 -3.33
N ALA A 329 12.78 8.47 -4.55
CA ALA A 329 11.35 8.32 -4.79
C ALA A 329 11.08 7.73 -6.17
N ALA A 330 10.01 6.93 -6.24
CA ALA A 330 9.40 6.50 -7.50
C ALA A 330 7.91 6.76 -7.39
N VAL A 331 7.32 7.32 -8.45
CA VAL A 331 5.87 7.59 -8.50
C VAL A 331 5.33 7.07 -9.82
N ALA A 332 4.15 6.44 -9.77
CA ALA A 332 3.61 5.69 -10.91
C ALA A 332 2.22 6.16 -11.30
N TYR A 333 1.98 6.18 -12.61
CA TYR A 333 0.69 6.56 -13.22
C TYR A 333 0.31 5.56 -14.30
N PHE A 334 -0.98 5.28 -14.41
CA PHE A 334 -1.53 4.71 -15.64
C PHE A 334 -1.95 5.85 -16.56
N ARG A 335 -1.70 5.68 -17.85
CA ARG A 335 -2.15 6.61 -18.90
C ARG A 335 -3.02 5.83 -19.88
N PHE A 336 -4.26 6.27 -20.02
CA PHE A 336 -5.27 5.63 -20.87
C PHE A 336 -5.51 6.51 -22.09
N VAL A 337 -5.30 5.94 -23.27
CA VAL A 337 -5.48 6.67 -24.55
C VAL A 337 -6.55 5.96 -25.38
N SER A 338 -7.61 6.68 -25.71
CA SER A 338 -8.70 6.18 -26.54
C SER A 338 -9.05 7.27 -27.57
N GLY A 339 -8.55 7.10 -28.80
CA GLY A 339 -8.65 8.15 -29.80
C GLY A 339 -7.92 9.41 -29.35
N ASP A 340 -8.63 10.52 -29.30
CA ASP A 340 -8.09 11.81 -28.84
C ASP A 340 -8.20 12.00 -27.33
N SER A 341 -8.88 11.08 -26.64
CA SER A 341 -9.08 11.15 -25.19
C SER A 341 -7.88 10.57 -24.45
N ILE A 342 -7.30 11.36 -23.54
CA ILE A 342 -6.17 10.95 -22.70
C ILE A 342 -6.58 11.16 -21.25
N LYS A 343 -6.40 10.11 -20.42
CA LYS A 343 -6.67 10.16 -18.98
C LYS A 343 -5.49 9.56 -18.23
N CYS A 344 -5.07 10.21 -17.17
CA CYS A 344 -3.99 9.70 -16.30
C CYS A 344 -4.51 9.51 -14.89
N ALA A 345 -4.00 8.49 -14.23
CA ALA A 345 -4.39 8.17 -12.85
C ALA A 345 -3.17 7.82 -12.03
N LEU A 346 -3.04 8.46 -10.87
CA LEU A 346 -1.98 8.14 -9.91
C LEU A 346 -2.20 6.73 -9.35
N ILE A 347 -1.20 5.86 -9.47
CA ILE A 347 -1.22 4.53 -8.87
C ILE A 347 -0.71 4.61 -7.43
N GLY A 348 0.40 5.31 -7.23
CA GLY A 348 1.01 5.46 -5.92
C GLY A 348 2.47 5.81 -6.03
N SER A 349 3.18 5.70 -4.90
CA SER A 349 4.60 6.01 -4.85
C SER A 349 5.33 5.12 -3.85
N LYS A 350 6.65 5.05 -4.01
CA LYS A 350 7.57 4.44 -3.06
C LYS A 350 8.61 5.49 -2.73
N THR A 351 8.82 5.74 -1.44
CA THR A 351 9.83 6.71 -0.98
C THR A 351 10.74 6.05 0.06
N ARG A 352 11.99 6.48 0.08
CA ARG A 352 12.98 5.92 0.99
C ARG A 352 13.99 7.00 1.34
N VAL A 353 14.24 7.21 2.63
CA VAL A 353 15.28 8.16 3.04
C VAL A 353 16.65 7.62 2.66
N ALA A 354 17.57 8.52 2.33
CA ALA A 354 18.94 8.15 1.98
C ALA A 354 19.64 7.50 3.18
N PRO A 355 20.59 6.57 2.94
CA PRO A 355 21.31 5.93 4.05
C PRO A 355 22.05 6.96 4.92
N LEU A 356 22.27 6.62 6.19
CA LEU A 356 23.03 7.46 7.11
C LEU A 356 24.50 7.59 6.70
N THR A 357 25.06 6.55 6.09
CA THR A 357 26.41 6.58 5.54
C THR A 357 26.39 7.26 4.16
N PHE A 358 27.45 8.01 3.87
CA PHE A 358 27.51 8.74 2.61
C PHE A 358 27.42 7.83 1.40
N VAL A 359 26.55 8.21 0.46
CA VAL A 359 26.42 7.58 -0.86
C VAL A 359 26.40 8.72 -1.88
N SER A 360 27.14 8.59 -2.96
CA SER A 360 27.20 9.63 -3.99
C SER A 360 25.84 9.81 -4.69
N ILE A 361 25.59 11.00 -5.19
CA ILE A 361 24.31 11.29 -5.88
C ILE A 361 24.08 10.34 -7.06
N PRO A 362 25.05 10.09 -7.96
CA PRO A 362 24.79 9.12 -9.03
C PRO A 362 24.37 7.74 -8.51
N ARG A 363 24.98 7.27 -7.41
CA ARG A 363 24.57 5.99 -6.83
C ARG A 363 23.18 6.04 -6.21
N LEU A 364 22.80 7.16 -5.59
CA LEU A 364 21.44 7.34 -5.07
C LEU A 364 20.42 7.34 -6.23
N GLU A 365 20.76 8.01 -7.32
CA GLU A 365 19.91 8.02 -8.53
C GLU A 365 19.72 6.60 -9.07
N LEU A 366 20.78 5.80 -9.06
CA LEU A 366 20.70 4.40 -9.49
C LEU A 366 19.81 3.59 -8.53
N GLN A 367 19.93 3.81 -7.22
CA GLN A 367 19.05 3.15 -6.25
C GLN A 367 17.59 3.55 -6.46
N ALA A 368 17.33 4.82 -6.79
CA ALA A 368 15.96 5.26 -7.12
C ALA A 368 15.44 4.53 -8.37
N ALA A 369 16.31 4.32 -9.36
CA ALA A 369 15.94 3.56 -10.55
C ALA A 369 15.61 2.09 -10.21
N VAL A 370 16.34 1.49 -9.28
CA VAL A 370 16.02 0.13 -8.78
C VAL A 370 14.65 0.11 -8.12
N ILE A 371 14.37 1.09 -7.25
CA ILE A 371 13.07 1.22 -6.60
C ILE A 371 11.96 1.34 -7.65
N GLY A 372 12.16 2.19 -8.65
CA GLY A 372 11.19 2.37 -9.74
C GLY A 372 10.98 1.10 -10.56
N ALA A 373 12.06 0.38 -10.87
CA ALA A 373 11.99 -0.88 -11.63
C ALA A 373 11.18 -1.93 -10.85
N ARG A 374 11.48 -2.10 -9.57
CA ARG A 374 10.76 -3.03 -8.71
C ARG A 374 9.29 -2.62 -8.56
N PHE A 375 9.03 -1.33 -8.43
CA PHE A 375 7.66 -0.81 -8.32
C PHE A 375 6.88 -1.09 -9.60
N ALA A 376 7.47 -0.83 -10.76
CA ALA A 376 6.84 -1.12 -12.05
C ALA A 376 6.50 -2.61 -12.16
N ALA A 377 7.43 -3.50 -11.80
CA ALA A 377 7.21 -4.94 -11.86
C ALA A 377 6.07 -5.36 -10.92
N SER A 378 6.02 -4.81 -9.71
CA SER A 378 4.98 -5.14 -8.75
C SER A 378 3.60 -4.66 -9.23
N ILE A 379 3.53 -3.47 -9.83
CA ILE A 379 2.29 -2.92 -10.40
C ILE A 379 1.76 -3.85 -11.50
N LEU A 380 2.62 -4.27 -12.41
CA LEU A 380 2.23 -5.14 -13.52
C LEU A 380 1.77 -6.50 -13.03
N GLN A 381 2.42 -7.02 -11.99
CA GLN A 381 2.07 -8.33 -11.42
C GLN A 381 0.76 -8.27 -10.63
N SER A 382 0.51 -7.17 -9.93
CA SER A 382 -0.64 -7.06 -9.02
C SER A 382 -1.95 -6.74 -9.72
N HIS A 383 -1.91 -6.05 -10.86
CA HIS A 383 -3.12 -5.62 -11.58
C HIS A 383 -3.53 -6.64 -12.62
N GLN A 384 -4.84 -6.71 -12.89
CA GLN A 384 -5.38 -7.43 -14.05
C GLN A 384 -5.30 -6.57 -15.31
N ILE A 385 -5.30 -5.25 -15.15
CA ILE A 385 -5.07 -4.31 -16.26
C ILE A 385 -3.73 -4.65 -16.91
N THR A 386 -3.73 -4.85 -18.23
CA THR A 386 -2.53 -5.12 -19.00
C THR A 386 -2.01 -3.81 -19.57
N ALA A 387 -0.76 -3.47 -19.27
CA ALA A 387 -0.13 -2.29 -19.86
C ALA A 387 0.44 -2.66 -21.22
N ASP A 388 -0.02 -1.97 -22.26
CA ASP A 388 0.47 -2.18 -23.63
C ASP A 388 1.91 -1.70 -23.79
N GLU A 389 2.26 -0.63 -23.07
CA GLU A 389 3.60 -0.05 -23.06
C GLU A 389 3.99 0.34 -21.64
N GLN A 390 5.29 0.30 -21.37
CA GLN A 390 5.85 0.61 -20.06
C GLN A 390 6.98 1.60 -20.24
N PHE A 391 6.93 2.70 -19.49
CA PHE A 391 7.92 3.77 -19.55
C PHE A 391 8.47 4.03 -18.15
N LEU A 392 9.80 4.06 -18.04
CA LEU A 392 10.45 4.54 -16.81
C LEU A 392 11.23 5.80 -17.16
N TRP A 393 11.19 6.76 -16.25
CA TRP A 393 11.71 8.10 -16.47
C TRP A 393 12.70 8.45 -15.37
N THR A 394 13.85 8.99 -15.75
CA THR A 394 14.86 9.48 -14.83
C THR A 394 15.48 10.75 -15.39
N ASP A 395 15.91 11.65 -14.52
CA ASP A 395 16.66 12.82 -14.95
C ASP A 395 18.18 12.64 -14.83
N SER A 396 18.60 11.41 -14.46
CA SER A 396 20.02 11.10 -14.32
C SER A 396 20.61 10.65 -15.66
N ARG A 397 21.55 11.44 -16.18
CA ARG A 397 22.31 11.07 -17.38
C ARG A 397 23.16 9.82 -17.11
N ASN A 398 23.71 9.72 -15.88
CA ASN A 398 24.50 8.57 -15.49
C ASN A 398 23.67 7.28 -15.57
N VAL A 399 22.46 7.28 -15.03
CA VAL A 399 21.60 6.10 -15.03
C VAL A 399 21.29 5.68 -16.47
N ILE A 400 20.90 6.61 -17.33
CA ILE A 400 20.61 6.29 -18.74
C ILE A 400 21.85 5.72 -19.42
N SER A 401 23.02 6.31 -19.21
CA SER A 401 24.27 5.82 -19.79
C SER A 401 24.58 4.40 -19.32
N TRP A 402 24.45 4.15 -18.02
CA TRP A 402 24.71 2.82 -17.46
C TRP A 402 23.75 1.76 -18.01
N LEU A 403 22.48 2.13 -18.18
CA LEU A 403 21.45 1.18 -18.67
C LEU A 403 21.62 0.86 -20.17
N THR A 404 22.22 1.77 -20.94
CA THR A 404 22.41 1.58 -22.39
C THR A 404 23.79 1.05 -22.75
N SER A 405 24.69 0.93 -21.79
CA SER A 405 26.06 0.40 -21.97
C SER A 405 26.17 -1.03 -21.44
N ASP A 406 27.30 -1.69 -21.68
CA ASP A 406 27.57 -2.99 -21.07
C ASP A 406 27.85 -2.77 -19.57
N HIS A 407 26.93 -3.24 -18.72
CA HIS A 407 27.01 -3.02 -17.26
C HIS A 407 28.26 -3.63 -16.65
N ARG A 408 28.89 -4.61 -17.28
CA ARG A 408 30.12 -5.25 -16.79
C ARG A 408 31.31 -4.32 -16.81
N ARG A 409 31.23 -3.20 -17.53
CA ARG A 409 32.26 -2.16 -17.56
C ARG A 409 32.38 -1.38 -16.25
N TYR A 410 31.38 -1.46 -15.38
CA TYR A 410 31.24 -0.58 -14.21
C TYR A 410 31.55 -1.32 -12.90
N ASN A 411 31.80 -0.57 -11.85
CA ASN A 411 32.07 -1.10 -10.52
C ASN A 411 30.90 -1.96 -10.04
N GLN A 412 31.17 -2.85 -9.08
CA GLN A 412 30.21 -3.85 -8.61
C GLN A 412 28.89 -3.22 -8.18
N PHE A 413 28.93 -2.09 -7.46
CA PHE A 413 27.71 -1.41 -7.01
C PHE A 413 26.77 -1.13 -8.19
N VAL A 414 27.33 -0.54 -9.26
CA VAL A 414 26.56 -0.16 -10.45
C VAL A 414 26.19 -1.40 -11.25
N ALA A 415 27.14 -2.30 -11.49
CA ALA A 415 26.93 -3.48 -12.35
C ALA A 415 25.79 -4.36 -11.83
N VAL A 416 25.76 -4.62 -10.53
CA VAL A 416 24.73 -5.47 -9.91
C VAL A 416 23.34 -4.84 -10.06
N ARG A 417 23.24 -3.55 -9.80
CA ARG A 417 21.96 -2.85 -9.85
C ARG A 417 21.45 -2.66 -11.27
N VAL A 418 22.32 -2.33 -12.21
CA VAL A 418 21.97 -2.24 -13.63
C VAL A 418 21.47 -3.58 -14.15
N ALA A 419 22.16 -4.67 -13.78
CA ALA A 419 21.74 -6.02 -14.18
C ALA A 419 20.32 -6.33 -13.68
N GLU A 420 20.03 -5.98 -12.42
CA GLU A 420 18.68 -6.18 -11.86
C GLU A 420 17.64 -5.34 -12.61
N ILE A 421 17.93 -4.05 -12.85
CA ILE A 421 16.99 -3.16 -13.53
C ILE A 421 16.65 -3.70 -14.92
N LEU A 422 17.67 -4.10 -15.68
CA LEU A 422 17.49 -4.61 -17.04
C LEU A 422 16.68 -5.91 -17.06
N GLU A 423 16.92 -6.78 -16.09
CA GLU A 423 16.18 -8.05 -15.98
C GLU A 423 14.71 -7.80 -15.64
N VAL A 424 14.45 -6.93 -14.65
CA VAL A 424 13.11 -6.66 -14.12
C VAL A 424 12.26 -5.86 -15.11
N THR A 425 12.90 -4.99 -15.92
CA THR A 425 12.21 -4.08 -16.84
C THR A 425 12.49 -4.39 -18.32
N LYS A 426 12.60 -5.68 -18.67
CA LYS A 426 12.94 -6.11 -20.04
C LYS A 426 12.08 -5.49 -21.13
N LYS A 427 10.79 -5.30 -20.86
CA LYS A 427 9.82 -4.80 -21.85
C LYS A 427 9.58 -3.30 -21.73
N ALA A 428 10.29 -2.62 -20.85
CA ALA A 428 10.08 -1.20 -20.58
C ALA A 428 11.08 -0.35 -21.36
N LYS A 429 10.65 0.88 -21.65
CA LYS A 429 11.51 1.90 -22.27
C LYS A 429 11.99 2.85 -21.18
N TRP A 430 13.29 2.95 -20.99
CA TRP A 430 13.90 3.94 -20.10
C TRP A 430 14.13 5.22 -20.87
N ASN A 431 13.70 6.34 -20.29
CA ASN A 431 13.77 7.65 -20.94
C ASN A 431 14.33 8.69 -19.98
N TRP A 432 15.11 9.60 -20.52
CA TRP A 432 15.56 10.77 -19.80
C TRP A 432 14.48 11.85 -19.81
N ILE A 433 14.42 12.63 -18.73
CA ILE A 433 13.54 13.78 -18.61
C ILE A 433 14.26 14.84 -17.77
N SER A 434 14.03 16.12 -18.05
CA SER A 434 14.67 17.17 -17.26
C SER A 434 14.12 17.19 -15.83
N THR A 435 14.95 17.57 -14.89
CA THR A 435 14.61 17.63 -13.46
C THR A 435 13.33 18.43 -13.21
N ARG A 436 13.17 19.56 -13.91
CA ARG A 436 12.01 20.44 -13.73
C ARG A 436 10.68 19.72 -14.00
N ILE A 437 10.68 18.76 -14.92
CA ILE A 437 9.47 18.05 -15.33
C ILE A 437 9.33 16.71 -14.58
N ASN A 438 10.41 16.23 -13.97
CA ASN A 438 10.40 14.95 -13.27
C ASN A 438 9.57 15.04 -12.00
N ILE A 439 8.38 14.44 -12.02
CA ILE A 439 7.45 14.51 -10.90
C ILE A 439 8.00 13.87 -9.62
N ALA A 440 8.91 12.90 -9.77
CA ALA A 440 9.49 12.23 -8.60
C ALA A 440 10.35 13.17 -7.75
N ASP A 441 10.81 14.30 -8.32
CA ASP A 441 11.54 15.32 -7.55
C ASP A 441 10.72 15.82 -6.35
N ASP A 442 9.40 15.88 -6.48
CA ASP A 442 8.51 16.30 -5.39
C ASP A 442 8.55 15.32 -4.21
N GLY A 443 8.95 14.07 -4.44
CA GLY A 443 9.04 13.04 -3.42
C GLY A 443 10.42 12.88 -2.80
N THR A 444 11.42 13.70 -3.19
CA THR A 444 12.77 13.59 -2.67
C THR A 444 13.18 14.79 -1.81
N LYS A 445 12.61 15.94 -2.10
CA LYS A 445 12.87 17.16 -1.33
C LYS A 445 11.81 18.20 -1.70
N TRP A 446 11.62 19.15 -0.78
CA TRP A 446 10.69 20.27 -1.04
C TRP A 446 11.49 21.47 -1.57
N THR A 447 11.71 21.50 -2.87
CA THR A 447 12.26 22.69 -3.55
C THR A 447 11.25 23.82 -3.46
N THR A 448 9.96 23.45 -3.69
CA THR A 448 8.82 24.33 -3.45
C THR A 448 7.83 23.58 -2.56
N THR A 449 7.01 24.31 -1.81
CA THR A 449 5.99 23.73 -0.94
C THR A 449 5.03 22.88 -1.79
N PRO A 450 4.82 21.61 -1.44
CA PRO A 450 3.91 20.76 -2.23
C PRO A 450 2.47 21.23 -2.11
N LYS A 451 1.71 21.05 -3.17
CA LYS A 451 0.28 21.32 -3.22
C LYS A 451 -0.47 20.01 -3.03
N LEU A 452 -1.47 20.04 -2.19
CA LEU A 452 -2.28 18.86 -1.86
C LEU A 452 -3.67 18.90 -2.51
N ASP A 453 -3.96 19.90 -3.32
CA ASP A 453 -5.21 19.94 -4.08
C ASP A 453 -5.20 18.89 -5.20
N PRO A 454 -6.39 18.36 -5.58
CA PRO A 454 -6.47 17.27 -6.55
C PRO A 454 -5.91 17.60 -7.95
N GLU A 455 -5.84 18.87 -8.30
CA GLU A 455 -5.36 19.30 -9.64
C GLU A 455 -3.84 19.48 -9.69
N SER A 456 -3.15 19.34 -8.55
CA SER A 456 -1.69 19.50 -8.52
C SER A 456 -1.01 18.38 -9.30
N ARG A 457 0.21 18.65 -9.77
CA ARG A 457 0.91 17.75 -10.68
C ARG A 457 1.21 16.37 -10.09
N TRP A 458 1.36 16.27 -8.77
CA TRP A 458 1.59 14.98 -8.12
C TRP A 458 0.41 14.04 -8.34
N PHE A 459 -0.81 14.54 -8.10
CA PHE A 459 -2.03 13.71 -8.20
C PHE A 459 -2.46 13.52 -9.66
N ARG A 460 -2.25 14.52 -10.48
CA ARG A 460 -2.66 14.51 -11.87
C ARG A 460 -1.66 13.82 -12.79
N GLY A 461 -0.38 13.85 -12.40
CA GLY A 461 0.72 13.45 -13.26
C GLY A 461 1.27 14.66 -14.01
N PRO A 462 2.51 14.55 -14.54
CA PRO A 462 3.09 15.66 -15.30
C PRO A 462 2.24 16.03 -16.50
N ASP A 463 2.20 17.32 -16.81
CA ASP A 463 1.34 17.84 -17.89
C ASP A 463 1.56 17.14 -19.23
N PHE A 464 2.81 16.76 -19.54
CA PHE A 464 3.09 16.16 -20.85
C PHE A 464 2.38 14.82 -21.05
N LEU A 465 2.07 14.09 -19.98
CA LEU A 465 1.33 12.82 -20.10
C LEU A 465 -0.09 13.03 -20.63
N TRP A 466 -0.61 14.25 -20.53
CA TRP A 466 -1.96 14.59 -21.02
C TRP A 466 -1.95 15.04 -22.48
N THR A 467 -0.78 15.02 -23.13
CA THR A 467 -0.61 15.39 -24.54
C THR A 467 -0.26 14.16 -25.37
N PRO A 468 -0.50 14.21 -26.71
CA PRO A 468 -0.07 13.10 -27.57
C PRO A 468 1.44 12.85 -27.46
N ALA A 469 1.85 11.60 -27.65
CA ALA A 469 3.25 11.17 -27.43
C ALA A 469 4.24 11.95 -28.32
N ASN A 470 3.82 12.38 -29.51
CA ASN A 470 4.69 13.15 -30.41
C ASN A 470 4.97 14.58 -29.90
N GLN A 471 4.25 15.02 -28.87
CA GLN A 471 4.47 16.32 -28.23
C GLN A 471 5.25 16.21 -26.91
N TRP A 472 5.66 15.01 -26.53
CA TRP A 472 6.41 14.80 -25.29
C TRP A 472 7.78 15.48 -25.37
N PRO A 473 8.38 15.87 -24.23
CA PRO A 473 9.70 16.49 -24.24
C PRO A 473 10.78 15.51 -24.72
N LYS A 474 11.95 16.05 -25.04
CA LYS A 474 13.12 15.26 -25.45
C LYS A 474 13.38 14.16 -24.41
N ARG A 475 13.58 12.95 -24.90
CA ARG A 475 13.70 11.75 -24.04
C ARG A 475 15.12 11.22 -23.91
N GLU A 476 16.08 11.88 -24.53
CA GLU A 476 17.48 11.48 -24.47
C GLU A 476 18.31 12.66 -23.97
N PRO A 477 19.26 12.42 -23.07
CA PRO A 477 20.13 13.51 -22.62
C PRO A 477 21.13 13.89 -23.70
N ASP A 478 21.58 15.13 -23.66
CA ASP A 478 22.71 15.56 -24.48
C ASP A 478 24.01 14.99 -23.91
N GLY A 479 24.92 14.56 -24.78
CA GLY A 479 26.22 14.07 -24.39
C GLY A 479 26.41 12.58 -24.62
N GLY A 480 27.62 12.12 -24.39
CA GLY A 480 28.00 10.73 -24.58
C GLY A 480 27.93 9.90 -23.30
N ASP A 481 28.51 8.71 -23.34
CA ASP A 481 28.57 7.79 -22.21
C ASP A 481 29.29 8.41 -21.02
N THR A 482 28.79 8.15 -19.83
CA THR A 482 29.44 8.58 -18.60
C THR A 482 30.71 7.80 -18.34
N GLN A 483 31.70 8.45 -17.72
CA GLN A 483 32.91 7.78 -17.21
C GLN A 483 32.78 7.43 -15.73
N GLU A 484 31.65 7.80 -15.12
CA GLU A 484 31.41 7.52 -13.70
C GLU A 484 31.35 6.01 -13.44
N GLU A 485 32.03 5.59 -12.39
CA GLU A 485 32.02 4.20 -11.90
C GLU A 485 32.63 3.18 -12.85
N LEU A 486 33.43 3.59 -13.84
CA LEU A 486 34.13 2.61 -14.71
C LEU A 486 35.11 1.76 -13.89
N ARG A 487 35.16 0.48 -14.18
CA ARG A 487 36.11 -0.42 -13.58
C ARG A 487 37.52 -0.11 -14.04
N GLN A 488 38.45 -0.14 -13.10
CA GLN A 488 39.88 -0.01 -13.41
C GLN A 488 40.50 -1.35 -13.80
N ASN A 489 39.83 -2.47 -13.43
CA ASN A 489 40.35 -3.81 -13.68
C ASN A 489 39.20 -4.74 -14.12
N LEU A 490 39.34 -5.32 -15.30
CA LEU A 490 38.33 -6.17 -15.91
C LEU A 490 38.29 -7.60 -15.34
N LEU A 491 39.22 -7.96 -14.43
CA LEU A 491 39.30 -9.30 -13.87
C LEU A 491 38.15 -9.65 -12.89
N HIS A 492 37.29 -8.71 -12.59
CA HIS A 492 36.23 -8.90 -11.60
C HIS A 492 34.84 -9.24 -12.20
N HIS A 493 34.73 -9.50 -13.49
CA HIS A 493 33.46 -9.78 -14.14
C HIS A 493 32.71 -10.98 -13.54
N VAL A 494 33.44 -12.06 -13.22
CA VAL A 494 32.83 -13.30 -12.70
C VAL A 494 32.18 -13.03 -11.33
N ILE A 495 32.83 -12.22 -10.50
CA ILE A 495 32.32 -11.88 -9.18
C ILE A 495 30.99 -11.13 -9.28
N CYS A 496 30.86 -10.26 -10.27
CA CYS A 496 29.63 -9.46 -10.44
C CYS A 496 28.43 -10.35 -10.78
N TYR A 497 28.60 -11.39 -11.56
CA TYR A 497 27.48 -12.29 -11.88
C TYR A 497 26.96 -13.00 -10.63
N HIS A 498 27.86 -13.51 -9.79
CA HIS A 498 27.45 -14.17 -8.54
C HIS A 498 26.79 -13.18 -7.58
N ALA A 499 27.32 -11.97 -7.50
CA ALA A 499 26.73 -10.93 -6.64
C ALA A 499 25.30 -10.59 -7.07
N THR A 500 25.04 -10.54 -8.38
CA THR A 500 23.70 -10.26 -8.90
C THR A 500 22.69 -11.31 -8.44
N GLU A 501 23.05 -12.61 -8.55
CA GLU A 501 22.18 -13.69 -8.11
C GLU A 501 21.83 -13.59 -6.63
N GLN A 502 22.83 -13.33 -5.80
CA GLN A 502 22.64 -13.21 -4.36
C GLN A 502 21.78 -11.98 -4.01
N PHE A 503 21.99 -10.87 -4.70
CA PHE A 503 21.26 -9.63 -4.45
C PHE A 503 19.77 -9.81 -4.75
N LEU A 504 19.44 -10.47 -5.84
CA LEU A 504 18.06 -10.71 -6.23
C LEU A 504 17.29 -11.57 -5.21
N LYS A 505 17.99 -12.42 -4.45
CA LYS A 505 17.37 -13.30 -3.46
C LYS A 505 17.05 -12.60 -2.13
N PHE A 506 17.73 -11.51 -1.80
CA PHE A 506 17.71 -10.98 -0.44
C PHE A 506 16.89 -9.71 -0.21
N GLU A 507 16.48 -9.01 -1.25
CA GLU A 507 15.67 -7.81 -1.06
C GLU A 507 14.22 -8.03 -1.44
N SER A 508 13.38 -8.28 -0.45
CA SER A 508 11.94 -8.24 -0.64
C SER A 508 11.39 -6.90 -0.19
N PHE A 509 10.49 -6.34 -0.95
CA PHE A 509 9.87 -5.05 -0.67
C PHE A 509 9.08 -5.04 0.64
N SER A 510 8.70 -6.20 1.14
CA SER A 510 7.87 -6.32 2.32
C SER A 510 8.54 -5.86 3.62
N ARG A 511 9.84 -5.59 3.59
CA ARG A 511 10.60 -5.21 4.80
C ARG A 511 10.94 -3.73 4.90
N TRP A 512 10.45 -2.91 3.98
CA TRP A 512 10.84 -1.50 3.95
C TRP A 512 9.70 -0.58 4.36
N TRP A 513 9.66 -0.27 5.60
CA TRP A 513 8.70 0.65 6.22
C TRP A 513 9.35 1.82 6.75
#